data_383bde21024d5575014c09b14edf1e7a
#
_entry.id   383bde21024d5575014c09b14edf1e7a
#
_cell.length_a   1.000
_cell.length_b   1.000
_cell.length_c   1.000
_cell.angle_alpha   90.00
_cell.angle_beta   90.00
_cell.angle_gamma   90.00
#
_symmetry.space_group_name_H-M   'P 1'
#
loop_
_entity.id
_entity.type
_entity.pdbx_description
1 polymer ?
#
loop_
_entity_poly.entity_id
_entity_poly.type
_entity_poly.pdbx_seq_one_letter_code
_entity_poly.pdbx_strand_id
1 'polypeptide(L)'
;MIARGKSSVEFSKVFLRSSAAISGPKEKKGPLGEFFDYSYDDPYCRTENWEQAEIQLQKDAMQLALKKIGLEFTDIRVVVGGDLNNQLAITNYALRDFDVPYLGVYSACSTCTQSIALASMLVDSGYGENILTITSSHNSTSERQFRYPTEYGGQKPNSMTSTATGAGAAIISNIPSAIKITRATIGKIVDPNLSDTQDMGRTMAPAAAMTLKQHLEDFQIELDEYDLMAYSKLRIDF
;
A
#
# COMPACT_ATOMS: atom_id res chain seq x y z
N MET A 1 12.96 16.99 8.01
CA MET A 1 12.49 16.89 6.60
C MET A 1 13.08 18.04 5.78
N ILE A 2 13.66 17.74 4.63
CA ILE A 2 14.24 18.74 3.72
C ILE A 2 13.57 18.57 2.35
N ALA A 3 12.98 19.64 1.82
CA ALA A 3 12.47 19.62 0.45
C ALA A 3 13.60 19.53 -0.57
N ARG A 4 13.44 18.71 -1.58
CA ARG A 4 14.39 18.54 -2.69
C ARG A 4 13.65 18.77 -4.01
N GLY A 5 14.22 19.57 -4.88
CA GLY A 5 13.61 19.92 -6.16
C GLY A 5 12.15 20.39 -6.02
N LYS A 6 11.25 19.86 -6.88
CA LYS A 6 9.83 20.31 -6.93
C LYS A 6 8.88 19.41 -6.17
N SER A 7 9.21 18.12 -6.00
CA SER A 7 8.24 17.13 -5.51
C SER A 7 8.82 16.07 -4.57
N SER A 8 10.09 16.20 -4.23
CA SER A 8 10.79 15.24 -3.39
C SER A 8 11.08 15.77 -2.00
N VAL A 9 11.18 14.87 -1.05
CA VAL A 9 11.56 15.15 0.33
C VAL A 9 12.61 14.17 0.82
N GLU A 10 13.55 14.65 1.60
CA GLU A 10 14.55 13.88 2.32
C GLU A 10 14.21 13.87 3.80
N PHE A 11 14.17 12.68 4.40
CA PHE A 11 13.86 12.49 5.81
C PHE A 11 15.13 12.38 6.65
N SER A 12 15.06 12.92 7.85
CA SER A 12 16.17 12.91 8.80
C SER A 12 16.16 11.66 9.68
N LYS A 13 15.01 11.37 10.28
CA LYS A 13 14.87 10.33 11.32
C LYS A 13 13.52 9.61 11.16
N VAL A 14 13.39 8.79 10.11
CA VAL A 14 12.19 8.00 9.83
C VAL A 14 12.58 6.56 9.56
N PHE A 15 11.86 5.63 10.19
CA PHE A 15 12.14 4.21 10.13
C PHE A 15 10.85 3.41 9.96
N LEU A 16 10.94 2.30 9.22
CA LEU A 16 9.94 1.25 9.22
C LEU A 16 10.20 0.37 10.46
N ARG A 17 9.43 0.55 11.51
CA ARG A 17 9.63 -0.13 12.79
C ARG A 17 9.07 -1.54 12.82
N SER A 18 7.93 -1.74 12.17
CA SER A 18 7.24 -3.04 12.05
C SER A 18 6.38 -3.06 10.82
N SER A 19 6.12 -4.25 10.30
CA SER A 19 5.13 -4.47 9.24
C SER A 19 4.46 -5.83 9.39
N ALA A 20 3.27 -5.97 8.81
CA ALA A 20 2.58 -7.24 8.69
C ALA A 20 1.86 -7.33 7.35
N ALA A 21 1.84 -8.50 6.75
CA ALA A 21 1.16 -8.82 5.52
C ALA A 21 0.28 -10.05 5.69
N ILE A 22 -1.01 -9.89 5.43
CA ILE A 22 -2.02 -10.95 5.50
C ILE A 22 -2.55 -11.20 4.10
N SER A 23 -2.74 -12.45 3.70
CA SER A 23 -3.21 -12.78 2.36
C SER A 23 -4.39 -13.72 2.33
N GLY A 24 -5.06 -13.73 1.18
CA GLY A 24 -6.07 -14.72 0.83
C GLY A 24 -5.47 -16.01 0.24
N PRO A 25 -6.33 -16.99 -0.10
CA PRO A 25 -5.90 -18.32 -0.51
C PRO A 25 -5.18 -18.36 -1.87
N LYS A 26 -5.46 -17.42 -2.76
CA LYS A 26 -4.82 -17.35 -4.08
C LYS A 26 -3.40 -16.84 -3.95
N GLU A 27 -3.20 -15.79 -3.20
CA GLU A 27 -1.91 -15.16 -2.93
C GLU A 27 -1.00 -16.11 -2.14
N LYS A 28 -1.56 -16.88 -1.20
CA LYS A 28 -0.87 -17.95 -0.48
C LYS A 28 -0.19 -18.96 -1.42
N LYS A 29 -0.83 -19.27 -2.54
CA LYS A 29 -0.32 -20.20 -3.56
C LYS A 29 0.63 -19.55 -4.56
N GLY A 30 0.80 -18.24 -4.49
CA GLY A 30 1.67 -17.48 -5.37
C GLY A 30 3.15 -17.59 -4.98
N PRO A 31 4.06 -17.03 -5.80
CA PRO A 31 5.51 -17.11 -5.57
C PRO A 31 5.98 -16.43 -4.29
N LEU A 32 5.17 -15.54 -3.71
CA LEU A 32 5.45 -14.85 -2.45
C LEU A 32 4.65 -15.42 -1.28
N GLY A 33 4.00 -16.57 -1.44
CA GLY A 33 3.09 -17.16 -0.46
C GLY A 33 3.72 -17.40 0.91
N GLU A 34 4.98 -17.82 0.95
CA GLU A 34 5.74 -18.09 2.17
C GLU A 34 6.17 -16.83 2.94
N PHE A 35 6.15 -15.66 2.30
CA PHE A 35 6.55 -14.40 2.90
C PHE A 35 5.41 -13.65 3.61
N PHE A 36 4.16 -14.11 3.46
CA PHE A 36 3.05 -13.54 4.23
C PHE A 36 3.13 -14.00 5.68
N ASP A 37 2.88 -13.10 6.60
CA ASP A 37 2.85 -13.40 8.03
C ASP A 37 1.72 -14.36 8.41
N TYR A 38 0.60 -14.23 7.70
CA TYR A 38 -0.55 -15.14 7.81
C TYR A 38 -1.32 -15.19 6.50
N SER A 39 -1.91 -16.32 6.19
CA SER A 39 -2.71 -16.50 4.99
C SER A 39 -3.97 -17.30 5.30
N TYR A 40 -5.11 -16.79 4.87
CA TYR A 40 -6.38 -17.49 4.97
C TYR A 40 -6.48 -18.62 3.93
N ASP A 41 -7.23 -19.68 4.26
CA ASP A 41 -7.46 -20.81 3.34
C ASP A 41 -8.72 -20.63 2.49
N ASP A 42 -9.59 -19.68 2.87
CA ASP A 42 -10.81 -19.35 2.15
C ASP A 42 -10.92 -17.83 1.91
N PRO A 43 -11.62 -17.39 0.83
CA PRO A 43 -11.72 -15.98 0.49
C PRO A 43 -12.65 -15.18 1.43
N TYR A 44 -13.43 -15.85 2.27
CA TYR A 44 -14.28 -15.18 3.26
C TYR A 44 -13.54 -14.85 4.56
N CYS A 45 -12.30 -15.31 4.73
CA CYS A 45 -11.50 -15.02 5.91
C CYS A 45 -12.23 -15.32 7.23
N ARG A 46 -13.01 -16.41 7.25
CA ARG A 46 -13.88 -16.84 8.37
C ARG A 46 -14.99 -15.86 8.71
N THR A 47 -15.45 -15.05 7.76
CA THR A 47 -16.56 -14.12 7.90
C THR A 47 -17.73 -14.51 6.98
N GLU A 48 -18.84 -13.77 7.03
CA GLU A 48 -20.07 -14.11 6.30
C GLU A 48 -20.09 -13.61 4.85
N ASN A 49 -19.33 -12.55 4.56
CA ASN A 49 -19.28 -11.93 3.24
C ASN A 49 -17.91 -11.33 2.94
N TRP A 50 -17.69 -10.92 1.71
CA TRP A 50 -16.39 -10.45 1.23
C TRP A 50 -15.98 -9.09 1.80
N GLU A 51 -16.94 -8.21 2.06
CA GLU A 51 -16.67 -6.92 2.70
C GLU A 51 -16.16 -7.12 4.13
N GLN A 52 -16.80 -8.00 4.88
CA GLN A 52 -16.34 -8.39 6.22
C GLN A 52 -14.97 -9.10 6.16
N ALA A 53 -14.72 -9.90 5.11
CA ALA A 53 -13.42 -10.54 4.90
C ALA A 53 -12.31 -9.50 4.72
N GLU A 54 -12.52 -8.47 3.91
CA GLU A 54 -11.52 -7.43 3.73
C GLU A 54 -11.32 -6.58 5.00
N ILE A 55 -12.39 -6.28 5.73
CA ILE A 55 -12.32 -5.65 7.06
C ILE A 55 -11.47 -6.50 8.02
N GLN A 56 -11.67 -7.81 8.03
CA GLN A 56 -10.91 -8.72 8.89
C GLN A 56 -9.43 -8.75 8.50
N LEU A 57 -9.11 -8.80 7.21
CA LEU A 57 -7.74 -8.72 6.71
C LEU A 57 -7.02 -7.46 7.23
N GLN A 58 -7.68 -6.30 7.18
CA GLN A 58 -7.10 -5.06 7.70
C GLN A 58 -6.88 -5.11 9.22
N LYS A 59 -7.89 -5.56 9.98
CA LYS A 59 -7.77 -5.70 11.44
C LYS A 59 -6.59 -6.58 11.83
N ASP A 60 -6.48 -7.75 11.20
CA ASP A 60 -5.40 -8.69 11.47
C ASP A 60 -4.03 -8.11 11.12
N ALA A 61 -3.91 -7.44 9.98
CA ALA A 61 -2.64 -6.82 9.57
C ALA A 61 -2.21 -5.74 10.58
N MET A 62 -3.12 -4.85 10.98
CA MET A 62 -2.82 -3.80 11.95
C MET A 62 -2.43 -4.37 13.31
N GLN A 63 -3.24 -5.29 13.84
CA GLN A 63 -2.99 -5.92 15.14
C GLN A 63 -1.68 -6.71 15.15
N LEU A 64 -1.37 -7.42 14.06
CA LEU A 64 -0.14 -8.18 13.97
C LEU A 64 1.09 -7.26 13.89
N ALA A 65 1.02 -6.16 13.13
CA ALA A 65 2.10 -5.19 13.06
C ALA A 65 2.39 -4.56 14.44
N LEU A 66 1.36 -4.21 15.19
CA LEU A 66 1.48 -3.70 16.56
C LEU A 66 2.06 -4.77 17.51
N LYS A 67 1.50 -5.97 17.48
CA LYS A 67 1.93 -7.09 18.35
C LYS A 67 3.40 -7.45 18.19
N LYS A 68 3.95 -7.41 16.97
CA LYS A 68 5.36 -7.71 16.69
C LYS A 68 6.35 -6.87 17.51
N ILE A 69 5.93 -5.66 17.92
CA ILE A 69 6.79 -4.72 18.66
C ILE A 69 6.20 -4.30 20.02
N GLY A 70 5.14 -4.98 20.47
CA GLY A 70 4.54 -4.76 21.79
C GLY A 70 3.84 -3.40 21.92
N LEU A 71 3.26 -2.89 20.84
CA LEU A 71 2.45 -1.67 20.84
C LEU A 71 0.95 -1.99 20.79
N GLU A 72 0.15 -1.04 21.24
CA GLU A 72 -1.31 -1.01 21.15
C GLU A 72 -1.77 0.17 20.30
N PHE A 73 -3.06 0.23 19.94
CA PHE A 73 -3.60 1.37 19.17
C PHE A 73 -3.47 2.70 19.89
N THR A 74 -3.43 2.70 21.21
CA THR A 74 -3.20 3.91 22.05
C THR A 74 -1.81 4.51 21.87
N ASP A 75 -0.84 3.74 21.36
CA ASP A 75 0.52 4.21 21.07
C ASP A 75 0.62 4.83 19.67
N ILE A 76 -0.45 4.76 18.88
CA ILE A 76 -0.52 5.24 17.50
C ILE A 76 -1.16 6.64 17.46
N ARG A 77 -0.43 7.58 16.88
CA ARG A 77 -0.91 8.96 16.76
C ARG A 77 -2.04 9.11 15.75
N VAL A 78 -1.94 8.42 14.62
CA VAL A 78 -2.92 8.41 13.53
C VAL A 78 -2.71 7.19 12.65
N VAL A 79 -3.78 6.66 12.08
CA VAL A 79 -3.73 5.68 11.00
C VAL A 79 -3.82 6.41 9.66
N VAL A 80 -2.98 6.05 8.70
CA VAL A 80 -2.98 6.60 7.34
C VAL A 80 -3.15 5.45 6.36
N GLY A 81 -4.13 5.50 5.49
CA GLY A 81 -4.31 4.40 4.53
C GLY A 81 -5.66 4.36 3.86
N GLY A 82 -5.95 3.21 3.27
CA GLY A 82 -7.20 3.02 2.55
C GLY A 82 -7.30 1.68 1.83
N ASP A 83 -8.32 1.58 1.02
CA ASP A 83 -8.71 0.38 0.28
C ASP A 83 -9.15 0.73 -1.15
N LEU A 84 -9.68 -0.23 -1.89
CA LEU A 84 -10.18 -0.06 -3.26
C LEU A 84 -11.70 0.10 -3.36
N ASN A 85 -12.37 0.38 -2.25
CA ASN A 85 -13.81 0.60 -2.23
C ASN A 85 -14.13 2.10 -2.23
N ASN A 86 -15.30 2.43 -2.76
CA ASN A 86 -15.78 3.80 -2.76
C ASN A 86 -15.77 4.39 -1.36
N GLN A 87 -15.27 5.62 -1.23
CA GLN A 87 -15.18 6.37 0.04
C GLN A 87 -14.39 5.64 1.15
N LEU A 88 -13.51 4.71 0.80
CA LEU A 88 -12.72 3.93 1.75
C LEU A 88 -13.59 3.18 2.79
N ALA A 89 -14.69 2.61 2.31
CA ALA A 89 -15.70 2.00 3.18
C ALA A 89 -15.10 0.91 4.07
N ILE A 90 -14.24 0.06 3.52
CA ILE A 90 -13.63 -1.04 4.26
C ILE A 90 -12.76 -0.52 5.41
N THR A 91 -11.89 0.47 5.14
CA THR A 91 -10.99 1.01 6.15
C THR A 91 -11.75 1.75 7.24
N ASN A 92 -12.80 2.50 6.89
CA ASN A 92 -13.67 3.14 7.87
C ASN A 92 -14.32 2.12 8.81
N TYR A 93 -14.85 1.01 8.27
CA TYR A 93 -15.43 -0.05 9.09
C TYR A 93 -14.39 -0.84 9.88
N ALA A 94 -13.18 -1.04 9.35
CA ALA A 94 -12.11 -1.71 10.06
C ALA A 94 -11.66 -0.91 11.29
N LEU A 95 -11.61 0.43 11.18
CA LEU A 95 -11.11 1.31 12.22
C LEU A 95 -12.17 1.75 13.24
N ARG A 96 -13.46 1.61 12.97
CA ARG A 96 -14.54 2.08 13.86
C ARG A 96 -14.49 1.52 15.27
N ASP A 97 -13.86 0.35 15.45
CA ASP A 97 -13.78 -0.33 16.74
C ASP A 97 -12.52 0.09 17.54
N PHE A 98 -11.69 0.98 16.98
CA PHE A 98 -10.45 1.45 17.59
C PHE A 98 -10.51 2.96 17.82
N ASP A 99 -10.13 3.40 19.02
CA ASP A 99 -10.08 4.83 19.36
C ASP A 99 -8.77 5.44 18.84
N VAL A 100 -8.70 5.64 17.52
CA VAL A 100 -7.51 6.20 16.84
C VAL A 100 -7.94 7.14 15.71
N PRO A 101 -7.31 8.32 15.56
CA PRO A 101 -7.54 9.20 14.41
C PRO A 101 -7.18 8.53 13.09
N TYR A 102 -7.90 8.88 12.02
CA TYR A 102 -7.71 8.30 10.70
C TYR A 102 -7.60 9.36 9.60
N LEU A 103 -6.60 9.21 8.74
CA LEU A 103 -6.39 9.99 7.53
C LEU A 103 -6.53 9.06 6.31
N GLY A 104 -7.65 9.15 5.62
CA GLY A 104 -7.95 8.32 4.44
C GLY A 104 -7.12 8.71 3.21
N VAL A 105 -6.60 7.71 2.52
CA VAL A 105 -5.87 7.84 1.26
C VAL A 105 -6.53 6.97 0.20
N TYR A 106 -7.09 7.59 -0.84
CA TYR A 106 -7.73 6.89 -1.95
C TYR A 106 -6.94 7.09 -3.24
N SER A 107 -5.96 6.26 -3.45
CA SER A 107 -4.99 6.38 -4.55
C SER A 107 -4.74 5.04 -5.27
N ALA A 108 -5.72 4.17 -5.24
CA ALA A 108 -5.68 2.84 -5.88
C ALA A 108 -4.37 2.09 -5.60
N CYS A 109 -3.64 1.68 -6.65
CA CYS A 109 -2.41 0.90 -6.52
C CYS A 109 -1.28 1.65 -5.78
N SER A 110 -1.31 2.98 -5.71
CA SER A 110 -0.31 3.78 -5.00
C SER A 110 -0.66 4.09 -3.55
N THR A 111 -1.83 3.64 -3.05
CA THR A 111 -2.27 3.91 -1.67
C THR A 111 -1.22 3.50 -0.64
N CYS A 112 -0.58 2.34 -0.80
CA CYS A 112 0.45 1.86 0.12
C CYS A 112 1.66 2.81 0.18
N THR A 113 2.27 3.10 -0.96
CA THR A 113 3.46 3.97 -1.02
C THR A 113 3.13 5.41 -0.62
N GLN A 114 1.96 5.92 -1.01
CA GLN A 114 1.50 7.24 -0.61
C GLN A 114 1.25 7.33 0.89
N SER A 115 0.66 6.30 1.50
CA SER A 115 0.44 6.25 2.95
C SER A 115 1.76 6.23 3.71
N ILE A 116 2.75 5.44 3.25
CA ILE A 116 4.09 5.41 3.84
C ILE A 116 4.77 6.78 3.70
N ALA A 117 4.69 7.43 2.55
CA ALA A 117 5.27 8.76 2.33
C ALA A 117 4.63 9.80 3.25
N LEU A 118 3.29 9.84 3.37
CA LEU A 118 2.57 10.74 4.27
C LEU A 118 2.91 10.46 5.74
N ALA A 119 2.90 9.20 6.16
CA ALA A 119 3.30 8.82 7.51
C ALA A 119 4.74 9.26 7.83
N SER A 120 5.64 9.11 6.85
CA SER A 120 7.03 9.55 6.98
C SER A 120 7.15 11.07 7.15
N MET A 121 6.38 11.84 6.39
CA MET A 121 6.32 13.30 6.53
C MET A 121 5.78 13.70 7.91
N LEU A 122 4.73 13.04 8.39
CA LEU A 122 4.14 13.30 9.70
C LEU A 122 5.09 12.94 10.84
N VAL A 123 5.81 11.83 10.75
CA VAL A 123 6.83 11.45 11.75
C VAL A 123 7.99 12.45 11.76
N ASP A 124 8.54 12.77 10.59
CA ASP A 124 9.72 13.65 10.48
C ASP A 124 9.40 15.12 10.82
N SER A 125 8.11 15.53 10.73
CA SER A 125 7.63 16.83 11.20
C SER A 125 7.43 16.92 12.71
N GLY A 126 7.50 15.80 13.43
CA GLY A 126 7.24 15.71 14.86
C GLY A 126 5.76 15.65 15.25
N TYR A 127 4.85 15.39 14.29
CA TYR A 127 3.42 15.24 14.58
C TYR A 127 3.10 14.06 15.49
N GLY A 128 3.85 12.96 15.35
CA GLY A 128 3.71 11.78 16.19
C GLY A 128 4.92 10.87 16.12
N GLU A 129 5.14 10.09 17.17
CA GLU A 129 6.23 9.14 17.24
C GLU A 129 5.98 7.90 16.39
N ASN A 130 4.75 7.33 16.49
CA ASN A 130 4.35 6.15 15.75
C ASN A 130 3.09 6.45 14.92
N ILE A 131 3.17 6.17 13.64
CA ILE A 131 2.07 6.28 12.69
C ILE A 131 1.88 4.93 12.02
N LEU A 132 0.65 4.42 12.07
CA LEU A 132 0.29 3.16 11.44
C LEU A 132 -0.18 3.43 10.02
N THR A 133 0.32 2.69 9.04
CA THR A 133 -0.24 2.69 7.69
C THR A 133 -0.97 1.38 7.44
N ILE A 134 -2.07 1.44 6.68
CA ILE A 134 -2.88 0.28 6.31
C ILE A 134 -3.35 0.39 4.87
N THR A 135 -3.24 -0.71 4.14
CA THR A 135 -3.83 -0.84 2.81
C THR A 135 -4.34 -2.25 2.60
N SER A 136 -5.45 -2.37 1.90
CA SER A 136 -6.02 -3.65 1.54
C SER A 136 -6.62 -3.65 0.15
N SER A 137 -6.91 -4.83 -0.32
CA SER A 137 -7.84 -5.10 -1.40
C SER A 137 -8.43 -6.50 -1.24
N HIS A 138 -9.62 -6.68 -1.75
CA HIS A 138 -10.21 -8.00 -1.93
C HIS A 138 -10.76 -8.09 -3.36
N ASN A 139 -10.42 -9.15 -4.09
CA ASN A 139 -10.80 -9.28 -5.49
C ASN A 139 -12.31 -9.11 -5.74
N SER A 140 -13.13 -9.55 -4.79
CA SER A 140 -14.59 -9.55 -4.95
C SER A 140 -15.28 -8.29 -4.43
N THR A 141 -14.62 -7.45 -3.61
CA THR A 141 -15.19 -6.21 -3.05
C THR A 141 -14.71 -4.96 -3.76
N SER A 142 -13.51 -4.99 -4.31
CA SER A 142 -12.93 -3.83 -5.01
C SER A 142 -13.89 -3.23 -6.02
N GLU A 143 -13.87 -1.92 -6.19
CA GLU A 143 -14.66 -1.23 -7.20
C GLU A 143 -14.48 -1.84 -8.59
N ARG A 144 -15.54 -1.76 -9.42
CA ARG A 144 -15.63 -2.44 -10.72
C ARG A 144 -14.42 -2.21 -11.62
N GLN A 145 -13.92 -0.98 -11.67
CA GLN A 145 -12.75 -0.62 -12.49
C GLN A 145 -11.48 -1.38 -12.12
N PHE A 146 -11.42 -1.96 -10.91
CA PHE A 146 -10.28 -2.76 -10.43
C PHE A 146 -10.48 -4.27 -10.60
N ARG A 147 -11.68 -4.72 -11.03
CA ARG A 147 -12.10 -6.13 -11.14
C ARG A 147 -12.33 -6.57 -12.58
N TYR A 148 -11.42 -6.39 -13.46
CA TYR A 148 -11.61 -6.78 -14.87
C TYR A 148 -11.33 -8.27 -15.15
N PRO A 149 -12.05 -8.92 -16.08
CA PRO A 149 -13.41 -8.68 -16.55
C PRO A 149 -14.42 -9.39 -15.63
N THR A 150 -15.33 -8.67 -15.00
CA THR A 150 -16.31 -9.28 -14.09
C THR A 150 -17.67 -9.55 -14.73
N GLU A 151 -17.96 -8.90 -15.84
CA GLU A 151 -19.33 -8.79 -16.38
C GLU A 151 -19.83 -10.05 -17.06
N TYR A 152 -18.94 -10.89 -17.53
CA TYR A 152 -19.30 -12.04 -18.36
C TYR A 152 -19.21 -13.39 -17.63
N GLY A 153 -18.81 -13.42 -16.37
CA GLY A 153 -18.64 -14.67 -15.61
C GLY A 153 -17.68 -15.68 -16.29
N GLY A 154 -16.93 -15.22 -17.28
CA GLY A 154 -16.02 -16.06 -18.03
C GLY A 154 -14.80 -16.50 -17.21
N GLN A 155 -14.32 -17.71 -17.49
CA GLN A 155 -13.07 -18.15 -16.91
C GLN A 155 -11.92 -17.25 -17.39
N LYS A 156 -11.18 -16.70 -16.42
CA LYS A 156 -9.96 -15.94 -16.73
C LYS A 156 -8.83 -16.92 -17.04
N PRO A 157 -8.04 -16.70 -18.10
CA PRO A 157 -6.83 -17.49 -18.33
C PRO A 157 -5.85 -17.27 -17.15
N ASN A 158 -5.02 -18.26 -16.87
CA ASN A 158 -4.05 -18.21 -15.77
C ASN A 158 -3.03 -17.07 -15.90
N SER A 159 -2.81 -16.57 -17.11
CA SER A 159 -1.95 -15.44 -17.41
C SER A 159 -2.57 -14.08 -17.08
N MET A 160 -3.89 -14.03 -16.83
CA MET A 160 -4.57 -12.77 -16.53
C MET A 160 -4.32 -12.32 -15.11
N THR A 161 -3.96 -11.06 -14.96
CA THR A 161 -3.84 -10.44 -13.63
C THR A 161 -5.21 -10.26 -12.99
N SER A 162 -5.25 -10.35 -11.68
CA SER A 162 -6.45 -10.07 -10.87
C SER A 162 -6.05 -9.22 -9.67
N THR A 163 -7.00 -8.44 -9.16
CA THR A 163 -6.80 -7.74 -7.89
C THR A 163 -6.48 -8.74 -6.79
N ALA A 164 -5.45 -8.47 -6.02
CA ALA A 164 -5.04 -9.32 -4.91
C ALA A 164 -6.06 -9.26 -3.76
N THR A 165 -6.14 -10.35 -3.01
CA THR A 165 -6.87 -10.40 -1.74
C THR A 165 -5.86 -10.42 -0.60
N GLY A 166 -5.80 -9.33 0.16
CA GLY A 166 -4.85 -9.20 1.25
C GLY A 166 -4.83 -7.81 1.85
N ALA A 167 -4.11 -7.68 2.95
CA ALA A 167 -3.85 -6.40 3.61
C ALA A 167 -2.40 -6.31 4.07
N GLY A 168 -1.86 -5.11 4.03
CA GLY A 168 -0.53 -4.78 4.52
C GLY A 168 -0.57 -3.59 5.47
N ALA A 169 0.01 -3.76 6.66
CA ALA A 169 0.16 -2.70 7.65
C ALA A 169 1.64 -2.44 7.94
N ALA A 170 1.99 -1.19 8.22
CA ALA A 170 3.34 -0.82 8.62
C ALA A 170 3.32 0.27 9.69
N ILE A 171 4.27 0.22 10.62
CA ILE A 171 4.46 1.24 11.65
C ILE A 171 5.69 2.06 11.30
N ILE A 172 5.44 3.33 11.00
CA ILE A 172 6.45 4.33 10.67
C ILE A 172 6.74 5.13 11.94
N SER A 173 8.02 5.27 12.28
CA SER A 173 8.42 5.88 13.56
C SER A 173 9.72 6.65 13.45
N ASN A 174 9.98 7.52 14.42
CA ASN A 174 11.29 8.16 14.61
C ASN A 174 12.23 7.31 15.49
N ILE A 175 11.74 6.20 16.03
CA ILE A 175 12.56 5.24 16.79
C ILE A 175 13.38 4.41 15.79
N PRO A 176 14.71 4.33 15.95
CA PRO A 176 15.55 3.57 15.04
C PRO A 176 15.18 2.09 14.92
N SER A 177 15.20 1.59 13.69
CA SER A 177 15.04 0.17 13.35
C SER A 177 16.00 -0.21 12.23
N ALA A 178 15.97 -1.47 11.80
CA ALA A 178 16.84 -1.96 10.73
C ALA A 178 16.56 -1.29 9.36
N ILE A 179 15.34 -0.80 9.12
CA ILE A 179 14.94 -0.21 7.85
C ILE A 179 14.71 1.28 8.02
N LYS A 180 15.56 2.09 7.41
CA LYS A 180 15.42 3.55 7.38
C LYS A 180 14.69 3.99 6.11
N ILE A 181 13.71 4.87 6.25
CA ILE A 181 13.06 5.55 5.13
C ILE A 181 13.79 6.89 4.94
N THR A 182 14.44 7.06 3.81
CA THR A 182 15.32 8.21 3.59
C THR A 182 14.70 9.27 2.69
N ARG A 183 13.89 8.88 1.72
CA ARG A 183 13.42 9.76 0.65
C ARG A 183 12.01 9.40 0.21
N ALA A 184 11.26 10.38 -0.27
CA ALA A 184 10.02 10.18 -0.99
C ALA A 184 9.87 11.21 -2.12
N THR A 185 9.23 10.80 -3.20
CA THR A 185 8.90 11.67 -4.34
C THR A 185 7.44 11.54 -4.67
N ILE A 186 6.73 12.66 -4.75
CA ILE A 186 5.32 12.70 -5.13
C ILE A 186 5.26 12.89 -6.65
N GLY A 187 4.66 11.92 -7.35
CA GLY A 187 4.50 11.95 -8.79
C GLY A 187 3.48 12.99 -9.26
N LYS A 188 3.52 13.28 -10.56
CA LYS A 188 2.54 14.12 -11.24
C LYS A 188 1.51 13.26 -11.95
N ILE A 189 0.36 13.85 -12.28
CA ILE A 189 -0.59 13.25 -13.22
C ILE A 189 0.07 13.22 -14.61
N VAL A 190 0.07 12.03 -15.22
CA VAL A 190 0.60 11.80 -16.56
C VAL A 190 -0.52 11.25 -17.42
N ASP A 191 -0.85 11.96 -18.49
CA ASP A 191 -1.80 11.48 -19.48
C ASP A 191 -1.02 10.83 -20.65
N PRO A 192 -1.10 9.49 -20.81
CA PRO A 192 -0.48 8.80 -21.93
C PRO A 192 -1.32 8.86 -23.21
N ASN A 193 -2.42 9.61 -23.21
CA ASN A 193 -3.37 9.73 -24.31
C ASN A 193 -3.95 8.36 -24.76
N LEU A 194 -4.30 7.51 -23.81
CA LEU A 194 -4.90 6.21 -24.03
C LEU A 194 -6.40 6.26 -23.78
N SER A 195 -7.17 5.67 -24.71
CA SER A 195 -8.63 5.55 -24.59
C SER A 195 -9.09 4.25 -23.92
N ASP A 196 -8.22 3.24 -23.85
CA ASP A 196 -8.53 1.98 -23.22
C ASP A 196 -8.30 2.05 -21.71
N THR A 197 -9.38 2.19 -20.97
CA THR A 197 -9.37 2.25 -19.50
C THR A 197 -9.01 0.92 -18.84
N GLN A 198 -8.95 -0.17 -19.59
CA GLN A 198 -8.62 -1.51 -19.09
C GLN A 198 -7.10 -1.80 -19.17
N ASP A 199 -6.37 -1.06 -19.96
CA ASP A 199 -4.92 -1.20 -20.08
C ASP A 199 -4.19 -0.37 -19.01
N MET A 200 -4.33 -0.81 -17.75
CA MET A 200 -3.70 -0.14 -16.62
C MET A 200 -2.17 -0.14 -16.70
N GLY A 201 -1.57 -1.18 -17.29
CA GLY A 201 -0.13 -1.27 -17.45
C GLY A 201 0.43 -0.12 -18.29
N ARG A 202 -0.13 0.10 -19.49
CA ARG A 202 0.27 1.20 -20.38
C ARG A 202 -0.03 2.58 -19.80
N THR A 203 -1.03 2.68 -18.94
CA THR A 203 -1.36 3.94 -18.25
C THR A 203 -0.39 4.22 -17.10
N MET A 204 -0.02 3.22 -16.30
CA MET A 204 0.81 3.40 -15.10
C MET A 204 2.31 3.49 -15.41
N ALA A 205 2.81 2.80 -16.43
CA ALA A 205 4.23 2.75 -16.73
C ALA A 205 4.85 4.13 -17.01
N PRO A 206 4.26 5.01 -17.84
CA PRO A 206 4.77 6.37 -18.04
C PRO A 206 4.78 7.22 -16.77
N ALA A 207 3.77 7.08 -15.92
CA ALA A 207 3.70 7.80 -14.65
C ALA A 207 4.80 7.35 -13.68
N ALA A 208 5.04 6.04 -13.59
CA ALA A 208 6.13 5.49 -12.79
C ALA A 208 7.51 5.94 -13.31
N ALA A 209 7.74 5.87 -14.62
CA ALA A 209 9.01 6.31 -15.24
C ALA A 209 9.26 7.80 -15.01
N MET A 210 8.25 8.65 -15.17
CA MET A 210 8.38 10.09 -14.91
C MET A 210 8.64 10.40 -13.45
N THR A 211 8.00 9.68 -12.53
CA THR A 211 8.23 9.85 -11.08
C THR A 211 9.65 9.42 -10.70
N LEU A 212 10.13 8.29 -11.24
CA LEU A 212 11.50 7.83 -11.03
C LEU A 212 12.51 8.84 -11.58
N LYS A 213 12.32 9.31 -12.82
CA LYS A 213 13.19 10.35 -13.42
C LYS A 213 13.25 11.60 -12.54
N GLN A 214 12.08 12.09 -12.07
CA GLN A 214 12.04 13.25 -11.18
C GLN A 214 12.77 12.98 -9.85
N HIS A 215 12.66 11.76 -9.32
CA HIS A 215 13.38 11.35 -8.12
C HIS A 215 14.90 11.43 -8.30
N LEU A 216 15.41 10.84 -9.36
CA LEU A 216 16.84 10.86 -9.66
C LEU A 216 17.36 12.30 -9.86
N GLU A 217 16.63 13.14 -10.60
CA GLU A 217 16.96 14.55 -10.80
C GLU A 217 16.94 15.36 -9.50
N ASP A 218 15.91 15.21 -8.66
CA ASP A 218 15.76 15.98 -7.42
C ASP A 218 16.84 15.65 -6.39
N PHE A 219 17.34 14.41 -6.38
CA PHE A 219 18.39 13.97 -5.47
C PHE A 219 19.78 13.95 -6.11
N GLN A 220 19.89 14.21 -7.40
CA GLN A 220 21.16 14.19 -8.15
C GLN A 220 21.91 12.86 -8.01
N ILE A 221 21.18 11.76 -8.20
CA ILE A 221 21.66 10.38 -8.10
C ILE A 221 21.39 9.62 -9.39
N GLU A 222 22.15 8.56 -9.59
CA GLU A 222 21.97 7.64 -10.72
C GLU A 222 21.18 6.38 -10.30
N LEU A 223 20.67 5.67 -11.29
CA LEU A 223 19.83 4.49 -11.06
C LEU A 223 20.60 3.34 -10.40
N ASP A 224 21.88 3.20 -10.69
CA ASP A 224 22.78 2.17 -10.17
C ASP A 224 23.16 2.36 -8.68
N GLU A 225 22.77 3.49 -8.07
CA GLU A 225 22.86 3.66 -6.62
C GLU A 225 21.84 2.82 -5.83
N TYR A 226 20.87 2.21 -6.54
CA TYR A 226 19.85 1.35 -5.94
C TYR A 226 20.12 -0.13 -6.23
N ASP A 227 20.31 -0.92 -5.19
CA ASP A 227 20.49 -2.38 -5.31
C ASP A 227 19.22 -3.11 -5.78
N LEU A 228 18.04 -2.56 -5.46
CA LEU A 228 16.76 -3.17 -5.79
C LEU A 228 15.68 -2.12 -6.03
N MET A 229 14.92 -2.30 -7.09
CA MET A 229 13.68 -1.58 -7.35
C MET A 229 12.50 -2.54 -7.33
N ALA A 230 11.54 -2.29 -6.44
CA ALA A 230 10.32 -3.08 -6.35
C ALA A 230 9.14 -2.32 -6.96
N TYR A 231 8.49 -2.90 -7.94
CA TYR A 231 7.27 -2.37 -8.57
C TYR A 231 6.09 -3.29 -8.32
N SER A 232 4.93 -2.73 -8.05
CA SER A 232 3.69 -3.49 -8.04
C SER A 232 3.19 -3.69 -9.48
N LYS A 233 3.18 -4.92 -9.98
CA LYS A 233 2.56 -5.33 -11.27
C LYS A 233 3.07 -4.67 -12.57
N LEU A 234 4.14 -3.93 -12.59
CA LEU A 234 4.69 -3.36 -13.82
C LEU A 234 5.84 -4.24 -14.30
N ARG A 235 5.66 -4.90 -15.43
CA ARG A 235 6.78 -5.40 -16.22
C ARG A 235 7.30 -4.19 -17.02
N ILE A 236 8.40 -3.61 -16.57
CA ILE A 236 9.13 -2.59 -17.32
C ILE A 236 10.27 -3.33 -17.99
N ASP A 237 10.16 -3.54 -19.29
CA ASP A 237 11.29 -3.97 -20.11
C ASP A 237 12.09 -2.68 -20.42
N PHE A 238 13.29 -2.57 -19.87
CA PHE A 238 14.25 -1.51 -20.16
C PHE A 238 15.02 -1.83 -21.43
#